data_832fc12fa5f5c12e725c41a664005ea9
#
_entry.id   832fc12fa5f5c12e725c41a664005ea9
#
_cell.length_a   1.000
_cell.length_b   1.000
_cell.length_c   1.000
_cell.angle_alpha   90.00
_cell.angle_beta   90.00
_cell.angle_gamma   90.00
#
_symmetry.space_group_name_H-M   'P 1'
#
loop_
_entity.id
_entity.type
_entity.pdbx_description
1 polymer ?
#
loop_
_entity_poly.entity_id
_entity_poly.type
_entity_poly.pdbx_seq_one_letter_code
_entity_poly.pdbx_strand_id
1 'polypeptide(L)'
;VVSDGGEGSSVSQLLTYFKSVWSQPENKTITGKTSSQTAALQERYAALCAVHGKELAAVDWEVETAAVTHVSLLSGSPRAEAKASELWDALVRLMAQGDDVLLQTPYIICNDKMYNDLEALAETRQLRVLTNAVENGANPSGCSDYLREKQNILSRGVDVYEVVCGQSLHTKTILIGNDLSVVGSFNADMRSAYLDTELMLVIESEEINAALREESGKYMGQSRLALHDGGTEYGAQFEEVTLPWAKRALYTILSVVQRPIRHLL
;
A
#
# COMPACT_ATOMS: atom_id res chain seq x y z
N VAL A 1 -10.10 7.40 -10.75
CA VAL A 1 -10.22 8.76 -11.33
C VAL A 1 -10.92 9.63 -10.29
N VAL A 2 -10.39 10.82 -10.00
CA VAL A 2 -11.03 11.81 -9.13
C VAL A 2 -11.40 13.00 -10.00
N SER A 3 -12.66 13.42 -9.94
CA SER A 3 -13.15 14.63 -10.60
C SER A 3 -13.77 15.52 -9.53
N ASP A 4 -13.10 16.59 -9.18
CA ASP A 4 -13.61 17.64 -8.34
C ASP A 4 -13.17 19.01 -8.88
N GLY A 5 -13.91 20.07 -8.58
CA GLY A 5 -13.64 21.41 -9.11
C GLY A 5 -13.53 22.44 -8.01
N GLY A 6 -12.81 23.52 -8.32
CA GLY A 6 -12.71 24.70 -7.44
C GLY A 6 -11.40 24.78 -6.66
N GLU A 7 -11.26 25.91 -5.99
CA GLU A 7 -10.13 26.21 -5.13
C GLU A 7 -10.20 25.33 -3.86
N GLY A 8 -9.10 24.66 -3.51
CA GLY A 8 -9.05 23.74 -2.36
C GLY A 8 -9.51 22.31 -2.66
N SER A 9 -9.94 21.99 -3.89
CA SER A 9 -10.26 20.63 -4.30
C SER A 9 -9.07 19.68 -4.21
N SER A 10 -9.30 18.37 -4.14
CA SER A 10 -8.23 17.36 -4.10
C SER A 10 -7.36 17.41 -5.36
N VAL A 11 -7.94 17.70 -6.53
CA VAL A 11 -7.19 17.90 -7.78
C VAL A 11 -6.29 19.13 -7.68
N SER A 12 -6.78 20.25 -7.12
CA SER A 12 -6.00 21.46 -6.90
C SER A 12 -4.86 21.24 -5.89
N GLN A 13 -5.12 20.49 -4.83
CA GLN A 13 -4.10 20.08 -3.84
C GLN A 13 -3.02 19.21 -4.48
N LEU A 14 -3.39 18.21 -5.29
CA LEU A 14 -2.47 17.34 -6.01
C LEU A 14 -1.59 18.14 -6.99
N LEU A 15 -2.19 19.09 -7.73
CA LEU A 15 -1.45 19.95 -8.65
C LEU A 15 -0.44 20.85 -7.91
N THR A 16 -0.81 21.38 -6.75
CA THR A 16 0.06 22.18 -5.90
C THR A 16 1.23 21.34 -5.38
N TYR A 17 0.94 20.13 -4.91
CA TYR A 17 1.95 19.20 -4.48
C TYR A 17 2.91 18.81 -5.61
N PHE A 18 2.37 18.46 -6.79
CA PHE A 18 3.17 18.15 -7.98
C PHE A 18 4.14 19.30 -8.32
N LYS A 19 3.65 20.54 -8.31
CA LYS A 19 4.49 21.72 -8.56
C LYS A 19 5.59 21.87 -7.51
N SER A 20 5.31 21.58 -6.26
CA SER A 20 6.29 21.63 -5.18
C SER A 20 7.41 20.58 -5.35
N VAL A 21 7.04 19.36 -5.75
CA VAL A 21 8.01 18.30 -6.09
C VAL A 21 8.83 18.69 -7.32
N TRP A 22 8.15 19.18 -8.38
CA TRP A 22 8.80 19.54 -9.63
C TRP A 22 9.81 20.68 -9.48
N SER A 23 9.58 21.58 -8.55
CA SER A 23 10.44 22.76 -8.30
C SER A 23 11.62 22.50 -7.37
N GLN A 24 11.80 21.25 -6.87
CA GLN A 24 12.95 20.93 -6.01
C GLN A 24 14.28 21.14 -6.77
N PRO A 25 15.30 21.72 -6.12
CA PRO A 25 16.59 22.01 -6.75
C PRO A 25 17.36 20.76 -7.20
N GLU A 26 17.03 19.59 -6.64
CA GLU A 26 17.57 18.29 -7.00
C GLU A 26 17.05 17.77 -8.34
N ASN A 27 15.92 18.31 -8.83
CA ASN A 27 15.32 17.90 -10.08
C ASN A 27 16.19 18.35 -11.26
N LYS A 28 16.45 17.44 -12.18
CA LYS A 28 17.23 17.68 -13.38
C LYS A 28 16.42 17.36 -14.62
N THR A 29 16.46 18.27 -15.58
CA THR A 29 15.93 17.98 -16.91
C THR A 29 16.84 16.94 -17.57
N ILE A 30 16.28 15.78 -17.92
CA ILE A 30 17.01 14.77 -18.67
C ILE A 30 16.97 15.19 -20.14
N THR A 31 18.12 15.66 -20.64
CA THR A 31 18.34 15.89 -22.07
C THR A 31 19.10 14.69 -22.62
N GLY A 32 18.39 13.68 -23.09
CA GLY A 32 18.98 12.46 -23.63
C GLY A 32 18.94 12.42 -25.14
N LYS A 33 19.94 11.78 -25.75
CA LYS A 33 19.85 11.35 -27.15
C LYS A 33 18.87 10.18 -27.23
N THR A 34 18.02 10.16 -28.25
CA THR A 34 17.18 9.01 -28.58
C THR A 34 18.07 7.77 -28.73
N SER A 35 17.79 6.72 -27.97
CA SER A 35 18.50 5.44 -28.07
C SER A 35 17.85 4.56 -29.12
N SER A 36 18.56 3.52 -29.58
CA SER A 36 17.96 2.49 -30.47
C SER A 36 16.75 1.79 -29.83
N GLN A 37 16.64 1.81 -28.50
CA GLN A 37 15.48 1.28 -27.78
C GLN A 37 14.24 2.19 -27.88
N THR A 38 14.41 3.48 -28.15
CA THR A 38 13.29 4.43 -28.25
C THR A 38 12.31 4.04 -29.36
N ALA A 39 12.81 3.62 -30.51
CA ALA A 39 11.97 3.18 -31.64
C ALA A 39 11.16 1.93 -31.27
N ALA A 40 11.79 0.93 -30.65
CA ALA A 40 11.10 -0.29 -30.19
C ALA A 40 10.04 0.00 -29.10
N LEU A 41 10.32 0.94 -28.18
CA LEU A 41 9.36 1.37 -27.18
C LEU A 41 8.17 2.12 -27.79
N GLN A 42 8.43 2.99 -28.79
CA GLN A 42 7.37 3.70 -29.52
C GLN A 42 6.46 2.73 -30.29
N GLU A 43 7.06 1.75 -30.98
CA GLU A 43 6.32 0.71 -31.68
C GLU A 43 5.44 -0.11 -30.72
N ARG A 44 6.01 -0.54 -29.59
CA ARG A 44 5.27 -1.27 -28.55
C ARG A 44 4.14 -0.42 -27.94
N TYR A 45 4.38 0.85 -27.69
CA TYR A 45 3.36 1.79 -27.21
C TYR A 45 2.24 1.96 -28.23
N ALA A 46 2.57 2.15 -29.53
CA ALA A 46 1.59 2.25 -30.59
C ALA A 46 0.74 0.97 -30.71
N ALA A 47 1.37 -0.20 -30.57
CA ALA A 47 0.64 -1.49 -30.56
C ALA A 47 -0.32 -1.60 -29.37
N LEU A 48 0.09 -1.21 -28.17
CA LEU A 48 -0.79 -1.17 -26.99
C LEU A 48 -1.95 -0.19 -27.18
N CYS A 49 -1.70 1.01 -27.69
CA CYS A 49 -2.75 1.97 -27.99
C CYS A 49 -3.73 1.46 -29.06
N ALA A 50 -3.26 0.72 -30.05
CA ALA A 50 -4.12 0.12 -31.07
C ALA A 50 -5.06 -0.96 -30.52
N VAL A 51 -4.60 -1.72 -29.52
CA VAL A 51 -5.38 -2.78 -28.85
C VAL A 51 -6.35 -2.17 -27.82
N HIS A 52 -5.86 -1.32 -26.90
CA HIS A 52 -6.62 -0.87 -25.75
C HIS A 52 -7.20 0.55 -25.89
N GLY A 53 -6.76 1.33 -26.85
CA GLY A 53 -7.20 2.73 -27.00
C GLY A 53 -8.71 2.88 -27.23
N LYS A 54 -9.34 1.92 -27.93
CA LYS A 54 -10.79 1.91 -28.15
C LYS A 54 -11.55 1.54 -26.88
N GLU A 55 -11.03 0.61 -26.10
CA GLU A 55 -11.62 0.20 -24.82
C GLU A 55 -11.57 1.36 -23.82
N LEU A 56 -10.42 2.02 -23.69
CA LEU A 56 -10.25 3.18 -22.82
C LEU A 56 -11.11 4.38 -23.25
N ALA A 57 -11.25 4.61 -24.56
CA ALA A 57 -12.10 5.69 -25.09
C ALA A 57 -13.60 5.40 -24.93
N ALA A 58 -13.98 4.14 -24.75
CA ALA A 58 -15.38 3.73 -24.55
C ALA A 58 -15.79 3.74 -23.08
N VAL A 59 -14.87 3.98 -22.15
CA VAL A 59 -15.20 4.05 -20.72
C VAL A 59 -15.98 5.33 -20.44
N ASP A 60 -17.20 5.17 -19.99
CA ASP A 60 -18.03 6.27 -19.48
C ASP A 60 -17.67 6.51 -18.00
N TRP A 61 -16.76 7.45 -17.76
CA TRP A 61 -16.28 7.75 -16.44
C TRP A 61 -17.37 8.30 -15.50
N GLU A 62 -18.47 8.84 -16.01
CA GLU A 62 -19.60 9.27 -15.18
C GLU A 62 -20.37 8.05 -14.63
N VAL A 63 -20.43 6.98 -15.40
CA VAL A 63 -21.08 5.72 -14.99
C VAL A 63 -20.16 4.87 -14.10
N GLU A 64 -18.84 4.88 -14.40
CA GLU A 64 -17.84 4.06 -13.72
C GLU A 64 -17.29 4.72 -12.43
N THR A 65 -17.83 5.86 -12.03
CA THR A 65 -17.41 6.56 -10.79
C THR A 65 -18.58 6.74 -9.85
N ALA A 66 -18.29 6.75 -8.56
CA ALA A 66 -19.27 7.02 -7.51
C ALA A 66 -19.15 8.46 -7.00
N ALA A 67 -20.28 9.04 -6.61
CA ALA A 67 -20.28 10.31 -5.91
C ALA A 67 -19.73 10.12 -4.49
N VAL A 68 -18.91 11.05 -4.04
CA VAL A 68 -18.30 11.00 -2.71
C VAL A 68 -18.62 12.29 -1.94
N THR A 69 -18.71 12.19 -0.61
CA THR A 69 -18.98 13.34 0.25
C THR A 69 -17.77 14.27 0.30
N HIS A 70 -16.59 13.68 0.46
CA HIS A 70 -15.33 14.44 0.56
C HIS A 70 -14.15 13.62 0.07
N VAL A 71 -13.22 14.31 -0.60
CA VAL A 71 -11.90 13.77 -0.94
C VAL A 71 -10.83 14.76 -0.52
N SER A 72 -9.82 14.31 0.21
CA SER A 72 -8.66 15.12 0.54
C SER A 72 -7.36 14.40 0.26
N LEU A 73 -6.30 15.18 0.04
CA LEU A 73 -4.96 14.67 -0.19
C LEU A 73 -4.13 14.76 1.09
N LEU A 74 -3.58 13.62 1.52
CA LEU A 74 -2.46 13.59 2.46
C LEU A 74 -1.17 13.35 1.70
N SER A 75 -0.12 14.08 2.05
CA SER A 75 1.19 13.95 1.40
C SER A 75 2.32 14.00 2.41
N GLY A 76 3.35 13.22 2.17
CA GLY A 76 4.64 13.37 2.83
C GLY A 76 5.36 14.64 2.37
N SER A 77 6.38 15.08 3.12
CA SER A 77 7.24 16.18 2.70
C SER A 77 7.91 15.87 1.35
N PRO A 78 7.93 16.80 0.38
CA PRO A 78 8.62 16.57 -0.89
C PRO A 78 10.16 16.69 -0.81
N ARG A 79 10.72 16.99 0.37
CA ARG A 79 12.16 17.17 0.56
C ARG A 79 12.91 15.87 0.46
N ALA A 80 14.16 15.92 -0.03
CA ALA A 80 15.04 14.76 -0.18
C ALA A 80 15.69 14.29 1.13
N GLU A 81 15.71 15.12 2.17
CA GLU A 81 16.25 14.81 3.49
C GLU A 81 15.35 13.89 4.30
N ALA A 82 15.90 13.23 5.31
CA ALA A 82 15.13 12.40 6.24
C ALA A 82 13.97 13.19 6.87
N LYS A 83 12.80 12.58 6.91
CA LYS A 83 11.53 13.20 7.29
C LYS A 83 11.09 12.74 8.66
N ALA A 84 10.26 13.56 9.32
CA ALA A 84 9.42 13.07 10.40
C ALA A 84 8.29 12.20 9.85
N SER A 85 7.74 11.29 10.67
CA SER A 85 6.66 10.37 10.29
C SER A 85 5.28 11.04 10.19
N GLU A 86 5.21 12.29 9.72
CA GLU A 86 3.98 13.10 9.74
C GLU A 86 2.82 12.43 9.00
N LEU A 87 3.11 11.82 7.85
CA LEU A 87 2.09 11.10 7.08
C LEU A 87 1.61 9.85 7.83
N TRP A 88 2.54 9.05 8.39
CA TRP A 88 2.18 7.92 9.23
C TRP A 88 1.34 8.35 10.43
N ASP A 89 1.73 9.40 11.13
CA ASP A 89 1.00 9.93 12.27
C ASP A 89 -0.41 10.42 11.90
N ALA A 90 -0.58 10.96 10.69
CA ALA A 90 -1.89 11.31 10.15
C ALA A 90 -2.74 10.07 9.86
N LEU A 91 -2.14 9.03 9.26
CA LEU A 91 -2.81 7.75 9.00
C LEU A 91 -3.26 7.06 10.29
N VAL A 92 -2.41 7.07 11.33
CA VAL A 92 -2.76 6.54 12.67
C VAL A 92 -3.96 7.28 13.26
N ARG A 93 -3.98 8.63 13.17
CA ARG A 93 -5.15 9.41 13.63
C ARG A 93 -6.43 9.12 12.85
N LEU A 94 -6.34 8.82 11.56
CA LEU A 94 -7.51 8.40 10.77
C LEU A 94 -7.96 6.99 11.18
N MET A 95 -7.05 6.03 11.29
CA MET A 95 -7.35 4.68 11.76
C MET A 95 -8.01 4.68 13.15
N ALA A 96 -7.67 5.66 13.99
CA ALA A 96 -8.26 5.84 15.30
C ALA A 96 -9.72 6.31 15.29
N GLN A 97 -10.32 6.64 14.14
CA GLN A 97 -11.71 7.10 14.05
C GLN A 97 -12.73 5.96 13.90
N GLY A 98 -12.30 4.77 13.47
CA GLY A 98 -13.20 3.62 13.30
C GLY A 98 -12.89 2.48 14.25
N ASP A 99 -13.89 1.64 14.52
CA ASP A 99 -13.74 0.46 15.38
C ASP A 99 -13.20 -0.76 14.61
N ASP A 100 -13.38 -0.80 13.29
CA ASP A 100 -12.88 -1.82 12.38
C ASP A 100 -11.93 -1.19 11.35
N VAL A 101 -10.68 -1.65 11.37
CA VAL A 101 -9.62 -1.15 10.48
C VAL A 101 -8.99 -2.31 9.71
N LEU A 102 -8.97 -2.19 8.39
CA LEU A 102 -8.22 -3.08 7.50
C LEU A 102 -7.11 -2.31 6.82
N LEU A 103 -5.87 -2.57 7.21
CA LEU A 103 -4.66 -2.04 6.58
C LEU A 103 -4.15 -3.00 5.52
N GLN A 104 -4.17 -2.61 4.25
CA GLN A 104 -3.61 -3.38 3.14
C GLN A 104 -2.26 -2.81 2.73
N THR A 105 -1.26 -3.66 2.72
CA THR A 105 0.11 -3.30 2.37
C THR A 105 0.84 -4.51 1.79
N PRO A 106 1.72 -4.34 0.78
CA PRO A 106 2.42 -5.47 0.19
C PRO A 106 3.40 -6.17 1.16
N TYR A 107 3.87 -5.46 2.17
CA TYR A 107 4.76 -5.92 3.25
C TYR A 107 4.70 -4.97 4.45
N ILE A 108 5.15 -5.44 5.61
CA ILE A 108 5.21 -4.68 6.86
C ILE A 108 6.65 -4.65 7.32
N ILE A 109 7.27 -3.45 7.37
CA ILE A 109 8.64 -3.24 7.84
C ILE A 109 8.66 -2.03 8.78
N CYS A 110 8.04 -2.18 9.93
CA CYS A 110 7.85 -1.12 10.91
C CYS A 110 9.04 -1.01 11.87
N ASN A 111 9.29 0.21 12.36
CA ASN A 111 10.13 0.43 13.54
C ASN A 111 9.30 0.32 14.83
N ASP A 112 9.96 0.45 15.98
CA ASP A 112 9.31 0.33 17.28
C ASP A 112 8.16 1.34 17.48
N LYS A 113 8.33 2.59 16.97
CA LYS A 113 7.25 3.59 17.02
C LYS A 113 6.02 3.12 16.25
N MET A 114 6.21 2.68 15.01
CA MET A 114 5.10 2.23 14.16
C MET A 114 4.43 0.99 14.75
N TYR A 115 5.19 0.05 15.32
CA TYR A 115 4.63 -1.10 16.02
C TYR A 115 3.84 -0.71 17.27
N ASN A 116 4.33 0.24 18.07
CA ASN A 116 3.62 0.74 19.25
C ASN A 116 2.32 1.46 18.86
N ASP A 117 2.32 2.19 17.74
CA ASP A 117 1.12 2.83 17.19
C ASP A 117 0.07 1.78 16.77
N LEU A 118 0.50 0.68 16.11
CA LEU A 118 -0.39 -0.42 15.75
C LEU A 118 -0.94 -1.15 16.98
N GLU A 119 -0.12 -1.37 18.00
CA GLU A 119 -0.53 -1.95 19.29
C GLU A 119 -1.60 -1.10 19.98
N ALA A 120 -1.37 0.21 20.10
CA ALA A 120 -2.33 1.14 20.69
C ALA A 120 -3.67 1.19 19.92
N LEU A 121 -3.65 1.01 18.61
CA LEU A 121 -4.86 0.86 17.81
C LEU A 121 -5.56 -0.48 18.09
N ALA A 122 -4.81 -1.58 18.16
CA ALA A 122 -5.35 -2.92 18.36
C ALA A 122 -5.96 -3.12 19.77
N GLU A 123 -5.49 -2.39 20.80
CA GLU A 123 -6.07 -2.42 22.15
C GLU A 123 -7.55 -2.01 22.21
N THR A 124 -8.00 -1.17 21.28
CA THR A 124 -9.34 -0.56 21.32
C THR A 124 -10.15 -0.77 20.06
N ARG A 125 -9.57 -1.38 19.01
CA ARG A 125 -10.17 -1.57 17.69
C ARG A 125 -9.86 -2.94 17.14
N GLN A 126 -10.70 -3.43 16.24
CA GLN A 126 -10.36 -4.58 15.43
C GLN A 126 -9.39 -4.16 14.32
N LEU A 127 -8.10 -4.36 14.56
CA LEU A 127 -7.06 -4.05 13.57
C LEU A 127 -6.62 -5.32 12.85
N ARG A 128 -6.80 -5.32 11.55
CA ARG A 128 -6.40 -6.40 10.66
C ARG A 128 -5.48 -5.88 9.57
N VAL A 129 -4.47 -6.66 9.26
CA VAL A 129 -3.56 -6.36 8.15
C VAL A 129 -3.75 -7.40 7.05
N LEU A 130 -3.83 -6.96 5.79
CA LEU A 130 -3.82 -7.80 4.61
C LEU A 130 -2.48 -7.58 3.89
N THR A 131 -1.66 -8.64 3.82
CA THR A 131 -0.32 -8.59 3.21
C THR A 131 -0.01 -9.86 2.44
N ASN A 132 1.07 -9.84 1.66
CA ASN A 132 1.51 -11.06 0.97
C ASN A 132 2.03 -12.10 1.96
N ALA A 133 1.60 -13.34 1.81
CA ALA A 133 2.34 -14.46 2.37
C ALA A 133 3.77 -14.48 1.78
N VAL A 134 4.71 -15.01 2.51
CA VAL A 134 6.12 -15.10 2.06
C VAL A 134 6.29 -15.96 0.81
N GLU A 135 5.38 -16.90 0.60
CA GLU A 135 5.30 -17.75 -0.59
C GLU A 135 4.95 -16.93 -1.83
N ASN A 136 4.11 -15.90 -1.65
CA ASN A 136 3.52 -15.07 -2.70
C ASN A 136 4.28 -13.76 -2.94
N GLY A 137 5.03 -13.27 -1.94
CA GLY A 137 5.67 -11.96 -2.00
C GLY A 137 6.78 -11.87 -3.03
N ALA A 138 6.80 -10.76 -3.78
CA ALA A 138 7.81 -10.45 -4.79
C ALA A 138 9.05 -9.74 -4.23
N ASN A 139 8.96 -9.17 -3.02
CA ASN A 139 10.06 -8.45 -2.37
C ASN A 139 10.79 -9.37 -1.37
N PRO A 140 11.99 -9.89 -1.67
CA PRO A 140 12.73 -10.77 -0.76
C PRO A 140 13.07 -10.12 0.58
N SER A 141 13.38 -8.83 0.60
CA SER A 141 13.68 -8.08 1.82
C SER A 141 12.45 -7.95 2.72
N GLY A 142 11.30 -7.59 2.14
CA GLY A 142 10.03 -7.52 2.87
C GLY A 142 9.60 -8.88 3.39
N CYS A 143 9.70 -9.94 2.58
CA CYS A 143 9.36 -11.30 3.01
C CYS A 143 10.26 -11.79 4.16
N SER A 144 11.56 -11.50 4.11
CA SER A 144 12.50 -11.92 5.15
C SER A 144 12.32 -11.14 6.45
N ASP A 145 11.99 -9.85 6.38
CA ASP A 145 11.65 -9.03 7.54
C ASP A 145 10.35 -9.51 8.19
N TYR A 146 9.31 -9.73 7.39
CA TYR A 146 8.03 -10.24 7.88
C TYR A 146 8.17 -11.60 8.58
N LEU A 147 8.94 -12.54 8.02
CA LEU A 147 9.20 -13.84 8.67
C LEU A 147 9.81 -13.69 10.07
N ARG A 148 10.66 -12.70 10.25
CA ARG A 148 11.29 -12.41 11.55
C ARG A 148 10.32 -11.73 12.51
N GLU A 149 9.56 -10.76 12.01
CA GLU A 149 8.73 -9.87 12.83
C GLU A 149 7.29 -10.38 13.02
N LYS A 150 6.87 -11.43 12.31
CA LYS A 150 5.48 -11.93 12.38
C LYS A 150 4.98 -12.12 13.81
N GLN A 151 5.77 -12.77 14.67
CA GLN A 151 5.37 -12.99 16.06
C GLN A 151 5.29 -11.69 16.87
N ASN A 152 6.16 -10.73 16.58
CA ASN A 152 6.11 -9.40 17.18
C ASN A 152 4.82 -8.65 16.75
N ILE A 153 4.41 -8.75 15.50
CA ILE A 153 3.17 -8.14 14.99
C ILE A 153 1.95 -8.79 15.67
N LEU A 154 1.87 -10.10 15.70
CA LEU A 154 0.77 -10.84 16.32
C LEU A 154 0.68 -10.56 17.83
N SER A 155 1.81 -10.55 18.55
CA SER A 155 1.84 -10.29 20.00
C SER A 155 1.35 -8.89 20.38
N ARG A 156 1.20 -7.98 19.42
CA ARG A 156 0.64 -6.63 19.59
C ARG A 156 -0.86 -6.54 19.30
N GLY A 157 -1.54 -7.69 19.21
CA GLY A 157 -2.99 -7.72 19.02
C GLY A 157 -3.44 -7.55 17.56
N VAL A 158 -2.52 -7.62 16.59
CA VAL A 158 -2.82 -7.43 15.17
C VAL A 158 -3.04 -8.77 14.48
N ASP A 159 -4.19 -8.97 13.87
CA ASP A 159 -4.48 -10.14 13.04
C ASP A 159 -3.97 -9.92 11.61
N VAL A 160 -3.39 -10.95 10.99
CA VAL A 160 -2.74 -10.81 9.67
C VAL A 160 -3.29 -11.81 8.67
N TYR A 161 -3.94 -11.30 7.62
CA TYR A 161 -4.26 -12.06 6.41
C TYR A 161 -3.02 -12.16 5.53
N GLU A 162 -2.49 -13.38 5.38
CA GLU A 162 -1.37 -13.70 4.52
C GLU A 162 -1.89 -14.25 3.19
N VAL A 163 -1.89 -13.40 2.16
CA VAL A 163 -2.48 -13.70 0.84
C VAL A 163 -1.61 -14.68 0.06
N VAL A 164 -2.23 -15.75 -0.46
CA VAL A 164 -1.62 -16.77 -1.32
C VAL A 164 -2.45 -16.91 -2.60
N CYS A 165 -2.25 -16.03 -3.58
CA CYS A 165 -3.07 -16.00 -4.80
C CYS A 165 -2.26 -16.16 -6.11
N GLY A 166 -0.99 -16.56 -6.02
CA GLY A 166 -0.12 -16.74 -7.18
C GLY A 166 0.43 -15.45 -7.79
N GLN A 167 -0.06 -14.30 -7.35
CA GLN A 167 0.40 -12.96 -7.76
C GLN A 167 0.74 -12.14 -6.51
N SER A 168 1.76 -11.30 -6.59
CA SER A 168 2.09 -10.40 -5.49
C SER A 168 1.10 -9.25 -5.42
N LEU A 169 0.39 -9.13 -4.30
CA LEU A 169 -0.44 -7.99 -3.98
C LEU A 169 0.43 -6.73 -3.82
N HIS A 170 0.01 -5.61 -4.40
CA HIS A 170 0.75 -4.34 -4.30
C HIS A 170 -0.16 -3.16 -3.93
N THR A 171 -1.31 -3.42 -3.33
CA THR A 171 -2.25 -2.40 -2.85
C THR A 171 -1.73 -1.71 -1.60
N LYS A 172 -2.05 -0.43 -1.45
CA LYS A 172 -1.87 0.36 -0.25
C LYS A 172 -3.19 1.07 0.02
N THR A 173 -3.96 0.47 0.90
CA THR A 173 -5.31 0.92 1.22
C THR A 173 -5.57 0.75 2.70
N ILE A 174 -6.25 1.70 3.32
CA ILE A 174 -6.74 1.58 4.69
C ILE A 174 -8.25 1.78 4.64
N LEU A 175 -9.00 0.78 5.10
CA LEU A 175 -10.45 0.85 5.22
C LEU A 175 -10.81 0.99 6.68
N ILE A 176 -11.55 2.03 7.02
CA ILE A 176 -11.84 2.46 8.39
C ILE A 176 -13.35 2.57 8.52
N GLY A 177 -13.95 1.84 9.47
CA GLY A 177 -15.40 1.78 9.60
C GLY A 177 -16.08 1.40 8.28
N ASN A 178 -17.20 2.04 7.98
CA ASN A 178 -18.03 1.73 6.81
C ASN A 178 -17.93 2.76 5.69
N ASP A 179 -17.30 3.90 5.91
CA ASP A 179 -17.40 5.08 5.07
C ASP A 179 -16.05 5.72 4.73
N LEU A 180 -15.00 5.47 5.51
CA LEU A 180 -13.71 6.11 5.30
C LEU A 180 -12.71 5.15 4.64
N SER A 181 -12.16 5.58 3.51
CA SER A 181 -11.15 4.84 2.77
C SER A 181 -9.93 5.72 2.50
N VAL A 182 -8.73 5.16 2.65
CA VAL A 182 -7.48 5.85 2.35
C VAL A 182 -6.72 5.01 1.33
N VAL A 183 -6.42 5.60 0.16
CA VAL A 183 -5.80 4.88 -0.96
C VAL A 183 -4.63 5.67 -1.53
N GLY A 184 -3.51 5.02 -1.78
CA GLY A 184 -2.37 5.73 -2.36
C GLY A 184 -1.09 4.92 -2.50
N SER A 185 0.05 5.55 -2.21
CA SER A 185 1.37 4.97 -2.45
C SER A 185 2.08 4.48 -1.18
N PHE A 186 1.61 4.86 0.02
CA PHE A 186 2.26 4.59 1.31
C PHE A 186 2.21 3.11 1.70
N ASN A 187 3.38 2.47 1.83
CA ASN A 187 3.48 1.15 2.44
C ASN A 187 3.61 1.27 3.97
N ALA A 188 3.25 0.20 4.70
CA ALA A 188 3.53 0.12 6.13
C ALA A 188 5.01 -0.22 6.36
N ASP A 189 5.91 0.68 5.96
CA ASP A 189 7.35 0.52 6.11
C ASP A 189 8.05 1.83 6.53
N MET A 190 9.27 1.68 7.05
CA MET A 190 10.09 2.80 7.48
C MET A 190 10.49 3.71 6.32
N ARG A 191 10.64 3.15 5.13
CA ARG A 191 11.02 3.91 3.96
C ARG A 191 9.91 4.88 3.56
N SER A 192 8.65 4.41 3.48
CA SER A 192 7.49 5.27 3.23
C SER A 192 7.29 6.31 4.33
N ALA A 193 7.53 5.94 5.60
CA ALA A 193 7.33 6.84 6.74
C ALA A 193 8.39 7.96 6.83
N TYR A 194 9.65 7.69 6.46
CA TYR A 194 10.77 8.58 6.76
C TYR A 194 11.61 9.02 5.56
N LEU A 195 11.51 8.38 4.41
CA LEU A 195 12.39 8.63 3.27
C LEU A 195 11.65 8.99 2.00
N ASP A 196 10.67 8.19 1.60
CA ASP A 196 9.98 8.33 0.32
C ASP A 196 8.98 9.49 0.32
N THR A 197 8.64 9.93 -0.87
CA THR A 197 7.62 10.94 -1.11
C THR A 197 6.31 10.25 -1.44
N GLU A 198 5.40 10.23 -0.48
CA GLU A 198 4.17 9.44 -0.52
C GLU A 198 2.93 10.32 -0.59
N LEU A 199 1.90 9.80 -1.23
CA LEU A 199 0.59 10.41 -1.40
C LEU A 199 -0.51 9.42 -1.01
N MET A 200 -1.51 9.90 -0.25
CA MET A 200 -2.71 9.16 0.09
C MET A 200 -3.94 10.03 -0.15
N LEU A 201 -4.95 9.51 -0.82
CA LEU A 201 -6.28 10.10 -0.90
C LEU A 201 -7.14 9.58 0.24
N VAL A 202 -7.75 10.46 0.98
CA VAL A 202 -8.76 10.16 1.99
C VAL A 202 -10.12 10.40 1.38
N ILE A 203 -10.97 9.39 1.36
CA ILE A 203 -12.25 9.36 0.65
C ILE A 203 -13.36 9.01 1.63
N GLU A 204 -14.32 9.91 1.80
CA GLU A 204 -15.53 9.68 2.59
C GLU A 204 -16.66 9.22 1.66
N SER A 205 -16.92 7.91 1.66
CA SER A 205 -17.99 7.30 0.87
C SER A 205 -18.26 5.87 1.34
N GLU A 206 -19.48 5.59 1.75
CA GLU A 206 -19.92 4.23 2.09
C GLU A 206 -19.83 3.31 0.87
N GLU A 207 -20.23 3.80 -0.32
CA GLU A 207 -20.20 3.04 -1.56
C GLU A 207 -18.78 2.61 -1.96
N ILE A 208 -17.82 3.54 -1.92
CA ILE A 208 -16.42 3.26 -2.23
C ILE A 208 -15.81 2.32 -1.17
N ASN A 209 -16.09 2.55 0.11
CA ASN A 209 -15.60 1.69 1.18
C ASN A 209 -16.14 0.27 1.01
N ALA A 210 -17.43 0.11 0.74
CA ALA A 210 -18.05 -1.21 0.51
C ALA A 210 -17.45 -1.93 -0.69
N ALA A 211 -17.25 -1.22 -1.83
CA ALA A 211 -16.63 -1.79 -3.03
C ALA A 211 -15.17 -2.26 -2.77
N LEU A 212 -14.39 -1.46 -2.05
CA LEU A 212 -13.02 -1.82 -1.68
C LEU A 212 -12.98 -2.98 -0.68
N ARG A 213 -13.95 -3.07 0.24
CA ARG A 213 -14.08 -4.23 1.15
C ARG A 213 -14.47 -5.50 0.41
N GLU A 214 -15.36 -5.42 -0.57
CA GLU A 214 -15.72 -6.56 -1.42
C GLU A 214 -14.50 -7.07 -2.19
N GLU A 215 -13.71 -6.19 -2.79
CA GLU A 215 -12.48 -6.57 -3.49
C GLU A 215 -11.45 -7.17 -2.52
N SER A 216 -11.30 -6.59 -1.33
CA SER A 216 -10.43 -7.14 -0.28
C SER A 216 -10.87 -8.52 0.18
N GLY A 217 -12.19 -8.77 0.22
CA GLY A 217 -12.77 -10.06 0.58
C GLY A 217 -12.35 -11.20 -0.34
N LYS A 218 -12.12 -10.92 -1.64
CA LYS A 218 -11.60 -11.90 -2.59
C LYS A 218 -10.18 -12.36 -2.22
N TYR A 219 -9.32 -11.44 -1.78
CA TYR A 219 -7.99 -11.77 -1.30
C TYR A 219 -8.01 -12.46 0.06
N MET A 220 -8.89 -12.05 0.97
CA MET A 220 -9.10 -12.73 2.25
C MET A 220 -9.54 -14.18 2.04
N GLY A 221 -10.40 -14.44 1.05
CA GLY A 221 -10.81 -15.79 0.65
C GLY A 221 -9.66 -16.69 0.23
N GLN A 222 -8.56 -16.13 -0.24
CA GLN A 222 -7.35 -16.81 -0.66
C GLN A 222 -6.21 -16.69 0.37
N SER A 223 -6.51 -16.29 1.60
CA SER A 223 -5.52 -16.02 2.64
C SER A 223 -5.53 -17.07 3.73
N ARG A 224 -4.40 -17.16 4.38
CA ARG A 224 -4.25 -17.72 5.72
C ARG A 224 -4.31 -16.55 6.71
N LEU A 225 -5.29 -16.55 7.62
CA LEU A 225 -5.42 -15.57 8.71
C LEU A 225 -4.65 -16.07 9.93
N ALA A 226 -3.57 -15.41 10.27
CA ALA A 226 -2.85 -15.60 11.50
C ALA A 226 -3.45 -14.67 12.57
N LEU A 227 -4.01 -15.25 13.63
CA LEU A 227 -4.62 -14.53 14.72
C LEU A 227 -3.61 -14.18 15.81
N HIS A 228 -3.80 -13.07 16.46
CA HIS A 228 -2.93 -12.58 17.53
C HIS A 228 -2.93 -13.51 18.77
N ASP A 229 -3.99 -14.30 18.97
CA ASP A 229 -4.07 -15.30 20.03
C ASP A 229 -3.34 -16.61 19.73
N GLY A 230 -2.69 -16.71 18.56
CA GLY A 230 -1.94 -17.87 18.08
C GLY A 230 -2.77 -18.83 17.23
N GLY A 231 -4.05 -18.55 16.99
CA GLY A 231 -4.90 -19.29 16.07
C GLY A 231 -4.53 -19.10 14.60
N THR A 232 -5.03 -19.96 13.74
CA THR A 232 -4.93 -19.82 12.29
C THR A 232 -6.23 -20.24 11.64
N GLU A 233 -6.78 -19.40 10.78
CA GLU A 233 -7.95 -19.68 9.98
C GLU A 233 -7.59 -19.64 8.50
N TYR A 234 -8.35 -20.33 7.66
CA TYR A 234 -8.11 -20.39 6.23
C TYR A 234 -9.32 -19.87 5.46
N GLY A 235 -9.08 -19.03 4.48
CA GLY A 235 -10.10 -18.56 3.56
C GLY A 235 -10.70 -19.70 2.73
N ALA A 236 -11.93 -19.52 2.27
CA ALA A 236 -12.68 -20.56 1.55
C ALA A 236 -12.01 -21.01 0.22
N GLN A 237 -11.14 -20.18 -0.33
CA GLN A 237 -10.40 -20.43 -1.58
C GLN A 237 -8.89 -20.52 -1.32
N PHE A 238 -8.49 -20.73 -0.08
CA PHE A 238 -7.08 -20.86 0.27
C PHE A 238 -6.51 -22.17 -0.31
N GLU A 239 -5.40 -22.05 -1.02
CA GLU A 239 -4.61 -23.15 -1.51
C GLU A 239 -3.22 -23.11 -0.86
N GLU A 240 -2.82 -24.22 -0.26
CA GLU A 240 -1.52 -24.29 0.41
C GLU A 240 -0.38 -24.28 -0.62
N VAL A 241 0.52 -23.32 -0.50
CA VAL A 241 1.74 -23.24 -1.30
C VAL A 241 2.95 -23.41 -0.42
N THR A 242 3.79 -24.37 -0.77
CA THR A 242 5.02 -24.62 -0.02
C THR A 242 6.13 -23.67 -0.45
N LEU A 243 6.72 -22.95 0.50
CA LEU A 243 7.90 -22.13 0.25
C LEU A 243 9.11 -23.04 -0.08
N PRO A 244 9.69 -22.94 -1.31
CA PRO A 244 10.85 -23.73 -1.68
C PRO A 244 12.00 -23.56 -0.67
N TRP A 245 12.68 -24.65 -0.33
CA TRP A 245 13.75 -24.65 0.68
C TRP A 245 14.85 -23.61 0.39
N ALA A 246 15.21 -23.42 -0.88
CA ALA A 246 16.22 -22.44 -1.29
C ALA A 246 15.76 -21.00 -1.01
N LYS A 247 14.46 -20.70 -1.24
CA LYS A 247 13.84 -19.39 -0.93
C LYS A 247 13.80 -19.17 0.58
N ARG A 248 13.45 -20.22 1.36
CA ARG A 248 13.45 -20.18 2.82
C ARG A 248 14.85 -19.91 3.38
N ALA A 249 15.87 -20.60 2.87
CA ALA A 249 17.27 -20.37 3.26
C ALA A 249 17.72 -18.94 2.94
N LEU A 250 17.40 -18.44 1.74
CA LEU A 250 17.68 -17.06 1.34
C LEU A 250 17.03 -16.06 2.30
N TYR A 251 15.75 -16.21 2.62
CA TYR A 251 15.04 -15.29 3.51
C TYR A 251 15.60 -15.34 4.94
N THR A 252 15.99 -16.50 5.42
CA THR A 252 16.68 -16.64 6.72
C THR A 252 18.01 -15.89 6.74
N ILE A 253 18.81 -15.97 5.69
CA ILE A 253 20.07 -15.22 5.57
C ILE A 253 19.78 -13.72 5.52
N LEU A 254 18.86 -13.27 4.66
CA LEU A 254 18.50 -11.87 4.51
C LEU A 254 17.97 -11.27 5.82
N SER A 255 17.16 -12.00 6.59
CA SER A 255 16.62 -11.54 7.87
C SER A 255 17.71 -11.18 8.91
N VAL A 256 18.92 -11.69 8.75
CA VAL A 256 20.07 -11.36 9.58
C VAL A 256 20.93 -10.26 8.96
N VAL A 257 21.26 -10.41 7.67
CA VAL A 257 22.21 -9.52 6.97
C VAL A 257 21.64 -8.12 6.78
N GLN A 258 20.34 -7.97 6.58
CA GLN A 258 19.71 -6.67 6.35
C GLN A 258 19.42 -5.84 7.62
N ARG A 259 19.65 -6.40 8.84
CA ARG A 259 19.40 -5.67 10.10
C ARG A 259 20.02 -4.27 10.15
N PRO A 260 21.31 -4.07 9.78
CA PRO A 260 21.93 -2.75 9.85
C PRO A 260 21.31 -1.72 8.90
N ILE A 261 20.73 -2.19 7.79
CA ILE A 261 20.14 -1.34 6.75
C ILE A 261 18.61 -1.36 6.74
N ARG A 262 18.00 -1.99 7.76
CA ARG A 262 16.55 -2.17 7.86
C ARG A 262 15.78 -0.83 7.76
N HIS A 263 16.38 0.25 8.26
CA HIS A 263 15.82 1.61 8.19
C HIS A 263 15.71 2.18 6.77
N LEU A 264 16.31 1.51 5.78
CA LEU A 264 16.23 1.85 4.35
C LEU A 264 15.21 1.00 3.59
N LEU A 265 14.55 0.05 4.27
CA LEU A 265 13.56 -0.85 3.70
C LEU A 265 12.14 -0.32 3.86
#